data_e35d02c40ee5f1ea66feb9dc03ea5aee
#
_entry.id   e35d02c40ee5f1ea66feb9dc03ea5aee
#
_cell.length_a   1.000
_cell.length_b   1.000
_cell.length_c   1.000
_cell.angle_alpha   90.00
_cell.angle_beta   90.00
_cell.angle_gamma   90.00
#
_symmetry.space_group_name_H-M   'P 1'
#
loop_
_entity.id
_entity.type
_entity.pdbx_description
1 polymer ?
#
loop_
_entity_poly.entity_id
_entity_poly.type
_entity_poly.pdbx_seq_one_letter_code
_entity_poly.pdbx_strand_id
1 'polypeptide(L)'
;MAGFATIIAMRAAYDLRQDDAVAWLSALEPESVDLVITDPPYESLEKHRAIGTTTRLKHSKSSSNDWFTVFPNDRFAELFAALFRVMKRNSHLYLFCDAETMFIAKPIAEASGFKFWKPLIWDKRKIGMGYHYRARYECILFFEKGKRRLSDLGVADVIEAPRVYNGYPTEKPVAVGEVLVSQSSRPGDLVVDPFMGSASFGVAAVRAGRNFAGNDLSAAAVKVARCRLSECGVEKRLVAPASRSRGCAA
;
A
#
# COMPACT_ATOMS: atom_id res chain seq x y z
N MET A 1 -45.07 -10.20 -15.52
CA MET A 1 -44.28 -8.96 -15.36
C MET A 1 -43.19 -9.24 -14.34
N ALA A 2 -41.96 -9.49 -14.81
CA ALA A 2 -40.84 -9.75 -13.97
C ALA A 2 -40.19 -8.42 -13.59
N GLY A 3 -40.26 -8.08 -12.32
CA GLY A 3 -39.64 -6.85 -11.79
C GLY A 3 -38.11 -6.94 -11.87
N PHE A 4 -37.49 -6.10 -12.70
CA PHE A 4 -36.05 -5.84 -12.66
C PHE A 4 -35.72 -5.18 -11.33
N ALA A 5 -35.17 -5.96 -10.39
CA ALA A 5 -34.50 -5.41 -9.21
C ALA A 5 -33.26 -4.64 -9.71
N THR A 6 -33.35 -3.32 -9.73
CA THR A 6 -32.21 -2.45 -9.99
C THR A 6 -31.21 -2.68 -8.86
N ILE A 7 -30.16 -3.48 -9.14
CA ILE A 7 -29.00 -3.59 -8.25
C ILE A 7 -28.36 -2.20 -8.26
N ILE A 8 -28.64 -1.41 -7.22
CA ILE A 8 -27.88 -0.18 -6.97
C ILE A 8 -26.48 -0.65 -6.63
N ALA A 9 -25.59 -0.65 -7.63
CA ALA A 9 -24.18 -0.88 -7.40
C ALA A 9 -23.70 0.16 -6.39
N MET A 10 -23.35 -0.28 -5.18
CA MET A 10 -22.75 0.61 -4.19
C MET A 10 -21.52 1.24 -4.83
N ARG A 11 -21.57 2.57 -5.04
CA ARG A 11 -20.42 3.30 -5.58
C ARG A 11 -19.26 3.12 -4.60
N ALA A 12 -18.09 2.80 -5.13
CA ALA A 12 -16.85 2.79 -4.36
C ALA A 12 -16.67 4.14 -3.67
N ALA A 13 -16.08 4.12 -2.49
CA ALA A 13 -15.81 5.32 -1.71
C ALA A 13 -14.36 5.34 -1.23
N TYR A 14 -13.86 6.52 -0.86
CA TYR A 14 -12.52 6.65 -0.27
C TYR A 14 -12.51 7.55 0.98
N ASP A 15 -11.58 7.27 1.89
CA ASP A 15 -11.21 8.14 3.02
C ASP A 15 -9.70 8.35 3.03
N LEU A 16 -9.26 9.60 3.23
CA LEU A 16 -7.85 9.95 3.29
C LEU A 16 -7.54 10.69 4.59
N ARG A 17 -6.44 10.31 5.23
CA ARG A 17 -5.94 10.92 6.45
C ARG A 17 -4.53 11.43 6.27
N GLN A 18 -4.18 12.38 7.12
CA GLN A 18 -2.82 12.85 7.31
C GLN A 18 -2.45 12.59 8.76
N ASP A 19 -1.67 11.52 9.00
CA ASP A 19 -1.31 11.11 10.36
C ASP A 19 -0.06 10.19 10.30
N ASP A 20 0.49 9.86 11.47
CA ASP A 20 1.44 8.75 11.60
C ASP A 20 0.74 7.43 11.23
N ALA A 21 1.43 6.59 10.46
CA ALA A 21 0.84 5.36 9.92
C ALA A 21 0.36 4.40 11.03
N VAL A 22 1.15 4.22 12.08
CA VAL A 22 0.81 3.30 13.19
C VAL A 22 -0.31 3.88 14.04
N ALA A 23 -0.28 5.19 14.33
CA ALA A 23 -1.34 5.87 15.06
C ALA A 23 -2.67 5.80 14.30
N TRP A 24 -2.65 6.07 13.00
CA TRP A 24 -3.84 5.95 12.16
C TRP A 24 -4.39 4.52 12.10
N LEU A 25 -3.54 3.52 11.86
CA LEU A 25 -3.96 2.11 11.88
C LEU A 25 -4.58 1.74 13.23
N SER A 26 -4.01 2.24 14.34
CA SER A 26 -4.53 1.96 15.69
C SER A 26 -5.93 2.51 15.93
N ALA A 27 -6.33 3.54 15.20
CA ALA A 27 -7.68 4.13 15.26
C ALA A 27 -8.71 3.40 14.40
N LEU A 28 -8.31 2.49 13.51
CA LEU A 28 -9.24 1.68 12.73
C LEU A 28 -9.81 0.53 13.57
N GLU A 29 -11.02 0.10 13.23
CA GLU A 29 -11.66 -1.07 13.87
C GLU A 29 -10.83 -2.35 13.61
N PRO A 30 -10.68 -3.23 14.61
CA PRO A 30 -10.09 -4.54 14.39
C PRO A 30 -10.85 -5.34 13.32
N GLU A 31 -10.12 -6.15 12.53
CA GLU A 31 -10.71 -7.03 11.52
C GLU A 31 -11.70 -6.34 10.55
N SER A 32 -11.41 -5.08 10.21
CA SER A 32 -12.22 -4.28 9.29
C SER A 32 -11.67 -4.24 7.85
N VAL A 33 -10.37 -4.55 7.65
CA VAL A 33 -9.64 -4.38 6.40
C VAL A 33 -9.56 -5.70 5.63
N ASP A 34 -9.92 -5.67 4.36
CA ASP A 34 -9.94 -6.85 3.49
C ASP A 34 -8.61 -7.08 2.76
N LEU A 35 -7.87 -6.01 2.47
CA LEU A 35 -6.60 -6.05 1.75
C LEU A 35 -5.72 -4.88 2.15
N VAL A 36 -4.43 -5.14 2.34
CA VAL A 36 -3.42 -4.08 2.48
C VAL A 36 -2.43 -4.17 1.31
N ILE A 37 -2.17 -3.03 0.66
CA ILE A 37 -1.10 -2.86 -0.33
C ILE A 37 -0.37 -1.59 0.05
N THR A 38 0.94 -1.69 0.35
CA THR A 38 1.65 -0.55 0.92
C THR A 38 3.14 -0.51 0.56
N ASP A 39 3.72 0.68 0.55
CA ASP A 39 5.10 0.97 0.17
C ASP A 39 5.71 1.97 1.16
N PRO A 40 6.13 1.52 2.35
CA PRO A 40 6.76 2.41 3.32
C PRO A 40 8.10 2.97 2.77
N PRO A 41 8.46 4.22 3.08
CA PRO A 41 9.75 4.77 2.71
C PRO A 41 10.87 4.16 3.58
N TYR A 42 11.76 3.36 2.98
CA TYR A 42 12.76 2.53 3.70
C TYR A 42 14.01 3.31 4.09
N GLU A 43 14.68 2.90 5.17
CA GLU A 43 15.98 3.46 5.62
C GLU A 43 17.11 3.28 4.62
N SER A 44 17.10 2.21 3.82
CA SER A 44 18.11 1.97 2.79
C SER A 44 18.20 3.09 1.76
N LEU A 45 17.13 3.87 1.55
CA LEU A 45 17.15 5.06 0.71
C LEU A 45 18.12 6.12 1.25
N GLU A 46 18.25 6.30 2.55
CA GLU A 46 19.20 7.22 3.17
C GLU A 46 20.64 6.72 3.11
N LYS A 47 20.86 5.42 3.31
CA LYS A 47 22.17 4.79 3.21
C LYS A 47 22.81 5.02 1.85
N HIS A 48 22.06 4.83 0.78
CA HIS A 48 22.53 5.07 -0.57
C HIS A 48 22.80 6.56 -0.87
N ARG A 49 22.12 7.45 -0.18
CA ARG A 49 22.31 8.89 -0.25
C ARG A 49 23.57 9.33 0.50
N ALA A 50 23.81 8.83 1.70
CA ALA A 50 24.96 9.18 2.53
C ALA A 50 26.30 8.74 1.92
N ILE A 51 26.34 7.63 1.19
CA ILE A 51 27.54 7.08 0.54
C ILE A 51 27.92 7.85 -0.72
N GLY A 52 27.06 8.76 -1.24
CA GLY A 52 27.42 9.64 -2.37
C GLY A 52 27.67 8.93 -3.70
N THR A 53 27.25 7.68 -3.84
CA THR A 53 27.54 6.83 -5.01
C THR A 53 26.74 7.20 -6.26
N THR A 54 25.88 8.23 -6.19
CA THR A 54 25.13 8.69 -7.36
C THR A 54 25.20 10.19 -7.51
N THR A 55 26.07 10.66 -8.39
CA THR A 55 26.24 12.05 -8.81
C THR A 55 24.93 12.72 -9.29
N ARG A 56 23.92 11.96 -9.66
CA ARG A 56 22.60 12.46 -10.09
C ARG A 56 21.61 12.66 -8.93
N LEU A 57 21.82 12.07 -7.77
CA LEU A 57 20.98 12.31 -6.59
C LEU A 57 21.09 13.77 -6.11
N LYS A 58 22.22 14.44 -6.37
CA LYS A 58 22.40 15.88 -6.06
C LYS A 58 21.52 16.82 -6.90
N HIS A 59 20.96 16.37 -8.02
CA HIS A 59 20.24 17.20 -8.99
C HIS A 59 18.84 16.68 -9.34
N SER A 60 18.39 15.58 -8.77
CA SER A 60 17.05 15.04 -8.99
C SER A 60 16.11 15.53 -7.89
N LYS A 61 14.94 16.10 -8.27
CA LYS A 61 13.87 16.47 -7.31
C LYS A 61 13.37 15.28 -6.49
N SER A 62 13.55 14.04 -6.98
CA SER A 62 13.20 12.81 -6.26
C SER A 62 14.24 12.37 -5.23
N SER A 63 15.36 13.06 -5.11
CA SER A 63 16.45 12.73 -4.19
C SER A 63 16.65 13.76 -3.08
N SER A 64 15.87 14.83 -3.06
CA SER A 64 15.79 15.70 -1.88
C SER A 64 14.88 15.02 -0.85
N ASN A 65 15.37 14.82 0.38
CA ASN A 65 14.57 14.25 1.49
C ASN A 65 13.43 15.15 1.96
N ASP A 66 13.22 16.29 1.30
CA ASP A 66 12.25 17.29 1.74
C ASP A 66 10.79 16.87 1.46
N TRP A 67 10.57 15.76 0.74
CA TRP A 67 9.23 15.34 0.34
C TRP A 67 8.70 14.08 1.04
N PHE A 68 9.55 13.31 1.73
CA PHE A 68 9.11 12.17 2.55
C PHE A 68 10.01 11.96 3.77
N THR A 69 9.41 11.46 4.84
CA THR A 69 10.11 11.03 6.05
C THR A 69 10.28 9.52 5.99
N VAL A 70 11.52 9.05 6.19
CA VAL A 70 11.82 7.60 6.25
C VAL A 70 11.05 6.95 7.40
N PHE A 71 10.51 5.77 7.15
CA PHE A 71 9.93 4.93 8.20
C PHE A 71 11.04 4.05 8.80
N PRO A 72 11.38 4.22 10.10
CA PRO A 72 12.48 3.52 10.73
C PRO A 72 12.25 2.01 10.81
N ASN A 73 13.32 1.24 10.63
CA ASN A 73 13.26 -0.22 10.66
C ASN A 73 12.83 -0.79 12.02
N ASP A 74 13.13 -0.11 13.11
CA ASP A 74 12.73 -0.49 14.47
C ASP A 74 11.21 -0.37 14.70
N ARG A 75 10.51 0.43 13.90
CA ARG A 75 9.06 0.58 13.96
C ARG A 75 8.28 -0.48 13.14
N PHE A 76 8.95 -1.36 12.40
CA PHE A 76 8.24 -2.42 11.66
C PHE A 76 7.44 -3.36 12.58
N ALA A 77 7.91 -3.60 13.81
CA ALA A 77 7.17 -4.42 14.77
C ALA A 77 5.81 -3.80 15.13
N GLU A 78 5.78 -2.49 15.39
CA GLU A 78 4.54 -1.75 15.66
C GLU A 78 3.62 -1.75 14.44
N LEU A 79 4.19 -1.51 13.24
CA LEU A 79 3.45 -1.49 11.99
C LEU A 79 2.77 -2.84 11.71
N PHE A 80 3.53 -3.95 11.77
CA PHE A 80 2.96 -5.27 11.49
C PHE A 80 1.95 -5.71 12.56
N ALA A 81 2.16 -5.37 13.83
CA ALA A 81 1.16 -5.63 14.87
C ALA A 81 -0.14 -4.86 14.61
N ALA A 82 -0.05 -3.58 14.24
CA ALA A 82 -1.21 -2.77 13.89
C ALA A 82 -1.92 -3.29 12.63
N LEU A 83 -1.18 -3.64 11.57
CA LEU A 83 -1.71 -4.23 10.34
C LEU A 83 -2.41 -5.57 10.64
N PHE A 84 -1.76 -6.46 11.42
CA PHE A 84 -2.35 -7.75 11.77
C PHE A 84 -3.66 -7.58 12.55
N ARG A 85 -3.74 -6.59 13.44
CA ARG A 85 -4.95 -6.30 14.21
C ARG A 85 -6.12 -5.86 13.31
N VAL A 86 -5.87 -4.91 12.38
CA VAL A 86 -6.94 -4.33 11.56
C VAL A 86 -7.38 -5.20 10.40
N MET A 87 -6.51 -6.06 9.89
CA MET A 87 -6.82 -6.96 8.78
C MET A 87 -7.77 -8.05 9.24
N LYS A 88 -8.76 -8.35 8.40
CA LYS A 88 -9.66 -9.50 8.59
C LYS A 88 -8.90 -10.82 8.54
N ARG A 89 -9.44 -11.83 9.20
CA ARG A 89 -8.98 -13.20 8.96
C ARG A 89 -9.22 -13.58 7.49
N ASN A 90 -8.32 -14.33 6.91
CA ASN A 90 -8.33 -14.75 5.50
C ASN A 90 -8.19 -13.55 4.54
N SER A 91 -7.17 -12.73 4.76
CA SER A 91 -6.82 -11.57 3.95
C SER A 91 -5.33 -11.58 3.56
N HIS A 92 -4.95 -10.72 2.61
CA HIS A 92 -3.59 -10.62 2.10
C HIS A 92 -2.98 -9.25 2.39
N LEU A 93 -1.66 -9.25 2.59
CA LEU A 93 -0.82 -8.06 2.70
C LEU A 93 0.25 -8.11 1.61
N TYR A 94 0.36 -7.04 0.83
CA TYR A 94 1.45 -6.79 -0.12
C TYR A 94 2.29 -5.63 0.38
N LEU A 95 3.56 -5.90 0.65
CA LEU A 95 4.53 -4.90 1.10
C LEU A 95 5.59 -4.71 0.02
N PHE A 96 5.62 -3.54 -0.60
CA PHE A 96 6.71 -3.16 -1.47
C PHE A 96 7.96 -2.91 -0.65
N CYS A 97 9.10 -3.36 -1.12
CA CYS A 97 10.37 -3.15 -0.46
C CYS A 97 11.55 -3.33 -1.42
N ASP A 98 12.71 -2.84 -0.98
CA ASP A 98 13.99 -3.20 -1.57
C ASP A 98 14.57 -4.48 -0.96
N ALA A 99 15.71 -4.91 -1.51
CA ALA A 99 16.35 -6.16 -1.09
C ALA A 99 16.84 -6.13 0.37
N GLU A 100 17.25 -4.98 0.92
CA GLU A 100 17.69 -4.87 2.32
C GLU A 100 16.50 -4.95 3.27
N THR A 101 15.45 -4.18 2.98
CA THR A 101 14.22 -4.13 3.78
C THR A 101 13.51 -5.48 3.83
N MET A 102 13.60 -6.28 2.75
CA MET A 102 13.01 -7.62 2.71
C MET A 102 13.53 -8.51 3.85
N PHE A 103 14.84 -8.50 4.13
CA PHE A 103 15.45 -9.32 5.19
C PHE A 103 15.05 -8.85 6.60
N ILE A 104 14.67 -7.60 6.75
CA ILE A 104 14.21 -7.02 8.02
C ILE A 104 12.72 -7.23 8.21
N ALA A 105 11.93 -6.86 7.21
CA ALA A 105 10.46 -6.88 7.30
C ALA A 105 9.89 -8.30 7.42
N LYS A 106 10.42 -9.27 6.65
CA LYS A 106 9.89 -10.65 6.65
C LYS A 106 9.86 -11.28 8.04
N PRO A 107 10.96 -11.41 8.80
CA PRO A 107 10.92 -12.07 10.12
C PRO A 107 10.04 -11.34 11.12
N ILE A 108 9.95 -10.00 11.05
CA ILE A 108 9.12 -9.21 11.95
C ILE A 108 7.63 -9.41 11.64
N ALA A 109 7.27 -9.47 10.35
CA ALA A 109 5.91 -9.77 9.94
C ALA A 109 5.46 -11.18 10.38
N GLU A 110 6.34 -12.18 10.23
CA GLU A 110 6.07 -13.55 10.68
C GLU A 110 5.92 -13.63 12.21
N ALA A 111 6.75 -12.90 12.96
CA ALA A 111 6.61 -12.79 14.42
C ALA A 111 5.28 -12.13 14.85
N SER A 112 4.72 -11.26 14.01
CA SER A 112 3.39 -10.63 14.23
C SER A 112 2.21 -11.54 13.85
N GLY A 113 2.46 -12.74 13.31
CA GLY A 113 1.45 -13.73 12.97
C GLY A 113 1.11 -13.86 11.48
N PHE A 114 1.72 -13.03 10.62
CA PHE A 114 1.58 -13.20 9.17
C PHE A 114 2.32 -14.45 8.67
N LYS A 115 1.77 -15.08 7.64
CA LYS A 115 2.46 -16.14 6.91
C LYS A 115 3.06 -15.57 5.64
N PHE A 116 4.37 -15.63 5.51
CA PHE A 116 5.06 -15.27 4.28
C PHE A 116 4.92 -16.41 3.24
N TRP A 117 4.64 -16.04 1.99
CA TRP A 117 4.60 -16.99 0.88
C TRP A 117 5.83 -16.86 -0.02
N LYS A 118 6.00 -15.72 -0.63
CA LYS A 118 7.10 -15.45 -1.57
C LYS A 118 7.19 -13.95 -1.86
N PRO A 119 8.31 -13.45 -2.39
CA PRO A 119 8.32 -12.17 -3.06
C PRO A 119 7.65 -12.31 -4.43
N LEU A 120 6.84 -11.32 -4.81
CA LEU A 120 6.48 -11.03 -6.19
C LEU A 120 7.46 -10.00 -6.72
N ILE A 121 7.61 -9.93 -8.03
CA ILE A 121 8.51 -9.01 -8.70
C ILE A 121 7.71 -8.03 -9.56
N TRP A 122 7.83 -6.74 -9.29
CA TRP A 122 7.43 -5.74 -10.28
C TRP A 122 8.60 -5.48 -11.23
N ASP A 123 8.52 -5.98 -12.47
CA ASP A 123 9.47 -5.70 -13.54
C ASP A 123 9.15 -4.36 -14.21
N LYS A 124 10.07 -3.40 -14.08
CA LYS A 124 9.96 -2.05 -14.63
C LYS A 124 10.23 -1.97 -16.14
N ARG A 125 10.58 -3.09 -16.78
CA ARG A 125 10.95 -3.24 -18.18
C ARG A 125 12.20 -2.47 -18.61
N LYS A 126 12.73 -1.59 -17.77
CA LYS A 126 13.95 -0.80 -18.03
C LYS A 126 14.87 -0.88 -16.83
N ILE A 127 16.15 -1.03 -17.10
CA ILE A 127 17.17 -0.97 -16.06
C ILE A 127 17.28 0.45 -15.49
N GLY A 128 17.37 0.56 -14.17
CA GLY A 128 17.61 1.79 -13.45
C GLY A 128 19.06 2.28 -13.60
N MET A 129 19.44 3.22 -12.75
CA MET A 129 20.83 3.63 -12.60
C MET A 129 21.51 2.81 -11.50
N GLY A 130 22.84 2.75 -11.52
CA GLY A 130 23.63 2.05 -10.51
C GLY A 130 25.03 1.76 -11.04
N TYR A 131 25.95 1.48 -10.11
CA TYR A 131 27.34 1.20 -10.43
C TYR A 131 27.58 -0.30 -10.70
N HIS A 132 26.89 -1.18 -9.94
CA HIS A 132 26.98 -2.63 -10.12
C HIS A 132 25.83 -3.15 -10.98
N TYR A 133 25.14 -4.21 -10.55
CA TYR A 133 23.93 -4.67 -11.22
C TYR A 133 22.82 -3.63 -11.06
N ARG A 134 22.36 -3.12 -12.20
CA ARG A 134 21.36 -2.06 -12.25
C ARG A 134 19.97 -2.64 -12.07
N ALA A 135 19.27 -2.16 -11.04
CA ALA A 135 17.95 -2.69 -10.68
C ALA A 135 16.93 -2.46 -11.82
N ARG A 136 16.28 -3.54 -12.24
CA ARG A 136 15.17 -3.53 -13.19
C ARG A 136 13.83 -3.74 -12.50
N TYR A 137 13.83 -4.20 -11.26
CA TYR A 137 12.65 -4.61 -10.53
C TYR A 137 12.54 -3.98 -9.14
N GLU A 138 11.38 -4.13 -8.53
CA GLU A 138 11.15 -4.00 -7.09
C GLU A 138 10.50 -5.27 -6.56
N CYS A 139 10.77 -5.59 -5.28
CA CYS A 139 10.14 -6.71 -4.58
C CYS A 139 8.81 -6.28 -3.97
N ILE A 140 7.86 -7.22 -3.96
CA ILE A 140 6.57 -7.08 -3.26
C ILE A 140 6.44 -8.32 -2.39
N LEU A 141 6.61 -8.19 -1.09
CA LEU A 141 6.46 -9.30 -0.16
C LEU A 141 4.97 -9.67 -0.04
N PHE A 142 4.66 -10.91 -0.31
CA PHE A 142 3.30 -11.44 -0.24
C PHE A 142 3.10 -12.22 1.04
N PHE A 143 2.20 -11.71 1.89
CA PHE A 143 1.83 -12.32 3.16
C PHE A 143 0.34 -12.63 3.23
N GLU A 144 -0.01 -13.58 4.07
CA GLU A 144 -1.38 -14.01 4.36
C GLU A 144 -1.65 -13.93 5.87
N LYS A 145 -2.83 -13.40 6.24
CA LYS A 145 -3.43 -13.60 7.56
C LYS A 145 -4.53 -14.64 7.46
N GLY A 146 -4.30 -15.82 8.03
CA GLY A 146 -5.22 -16.97 7.90
C GLY A 146 -5.00 -17.75 6.62
N LYS A 147 -6.08 -17.97 5.82
CA LYS A 147 -6.00 -18.72 4.56
C LYS A 147 -6.97 -18.14 3.54
N ARG A 148 -6.47 -17.51 2.49
CA ARG A 148 -7.25 -16.97 1.38
C ARG A 148 -6.71 -17.45 0.04
N ARG A 149 -7.58 -17.92 -0.84
CA ARG A 149 -7.20 -18.27 -2.21
C ARG A 149 -7.15 -17.00 -3.06
N LEU A 150 -6.16 -16.90 -3.95
CA LEU A 150 -6.12 -15.88 -5.00
C LEU A 150 -7.30 -16.06 -5.97
N SER A 151 -7.75 -14.98 -6.58
CA SER A 151 -8.89 -14.99 -7.50
C SER A 151 -8.58 -15.75 -8.78
N ASP A 152 -7.35 -15.61 -9.29
CA ASP A 152 -6.88 -16.28 -10.51
C ASP A 152 -5.48 -16.87 -10.24
N LEU A 153 -5.35 -18.18 -10.43
CA LEU A 153 -4.08 -18.91 -10.26
C LEU A 153 -3.20 -18.89 -11.52
N GLY A 154 -3.68 -18.32 -12.63
CA GLY A 154 -2.92 -18.16 -13.87
C GLY A 154 -2.03 -16.89 -13.88
N VAL A 155 -2.12 -16.04 -12.86
CA VAL A 155 -1.30 -14.83 -12.76
C VAL A 155 0.09 -15.17 -12.23
N ALA A 156 1.13 -14.78 -12.99
CA ALA A 156 2.52 -15.01 -12.61
C ALA A 156 2.97 -14.12 -11.43
N ASP A 157 4.04 -14.53 -10.77
CA ASP A 157 4.68 -13.78 -9.69
C ASP A 157 5.60 -12.65 -10.19
N VAL A 158 5.72 -12.47 -11.50
CA VAL A 158 6.38 -11.33 -12.15
C VAL A 158 5.32 -10.48 -12.82
N ILE A 159 5.14 -9.24 -12.34
CA ILE A 159 4.18 -8.26 -12.84
C ILE A 159 4.95 -7.23 -13.66
N GLU A 160 4.72 -7.19 -14.96
CA GLU A 160 5.37 -6.23 -15.84
C GLU A 160 4.55 -4.93 -15.95
N ALA A 161 5.18 -3.81 -15.59
CA ALA A 161 4.62 -2.48 -15.82
C ALA A 161 5.72 -1.43 -15.92
N PRO A 162 5.67 -0.51 -16.88
CA PRO A 162 6.66 0.57 -16.97
C PRO A 162 6.54 1.51 -15.76
N ARG A 163 7.69 2.13 -15.38
CA ARG A 163 7.69 3.17 -14.35
C ARG A 163 6.91 4.40 -14.81
N VAL A 164 6.31 5.09 -13.85
CA VAL A 164 5.75 6.44 -14.05
C VAL A 164 6.90 7.45 -13.97
N TYR A 165 7.06 8.30 -14.98
CA TYR A 165 8.18 9.26 -15.07
C TYR A 165 7.79 10.70 -14.74
N ASN A 166 6.57 11.12 -15.07
CA ASN A 166 6.10 12.51 -14.94
C ASN A 166 5.02 12.68 -13.86
N GLY A 167 4.92 11.72 -12.95
CA GLY A 167 3.96 11.73 -11.85
C GLY A 167 4.56 12.21 -10.54
N TYR A 168 3.92 11.81 -9.46
CA TYR A 168 4.42 11.99 -8.10
C TYR A 168 5.76 11.25 -7.92
N PRO A 169 6.73 11.79 -7.16
CA PRO A 169 7.99 11.10 -6.92
C PRO A 169 7.77 9.67 -6.41
N THR A 170 8.50 8.69 -6.96
CA THR A 170 8.36 7.25 -6.67
C THR A 170 6.97 6.65 -6.90
N GLU A 171 6.12 7.30 -7.69
CA GLU A 171 4.78 6.81 -8.00
C GLU A 171 4.80 5.38 -8.56
N LYS A 172 4.01 4.50 -7.93
CA LYS A 172 3.82 3.14 -8.44
C LYS A 172 2.82 3.13 -9.59
N PRO A 173 3.02 2.31 -10.63
CA PRO A 173 2.03 2.18 -11.70
C PRO A 173 0.70 1.64 -11.16
N VAL A 174 -0.40 2.28 -11.55
CA VAL A 174 -1.76 1.81 -11.21
C VAL A 174 -1.97 0.36 -11.66
N ALA A 175 -1.42 -0.02 -12.83
CA ALA A 175 -1.53 -1.37 -13.38
C ALA A 175 -1.00 -2.47 -12.43
N VAL A 176 0.07 -2.20 -11.67
CA VAL A 176 0.54 -3.15 -10.64
C VAL A 176 -0.51 -3.29 -9.54
N GLY A 177 -1.05 -2.17 -9.07
CA GLY A 177 -2.13 -2.17 -8.07
C GLY A 177 -3.38 -2.91 -8.55
N GLU A 178 -3.77 -2.77 -9.81
CA GLU A 178 -4.93 -3.45 -10.41
C GLU A 178 -4.79 -4.96 -10.35
N VAL A 179 -3.60 -5.51 -10.63
CA VAL A 179 -3.32 -6.93 -10.48
C VAL A 179 -3.50 -7.37 -9.03
N LEU A 180 -2.86 -6.69 -8.07
CA LEU A 180 -2.89 -7.07 -6.66
C LEU A 180 -4.29 -6.96 -6.05
N VAL A 181 -5.03 -5.89 -6.39
CA VAL A 181 -6.41 -5.67 -5.97
C VAL A 181 -7.32 -6.78 -6.50
N SER A 182 -7.22 -7.11 -7.78
CA SER A 182 -8.05 -8.13 -8.42
C SER A 182 -7.80 -9.52 -7.85
N GLN A 183 -6.54 -9.84 -7.52
CA GLN A 183 -6.14 -11.13 -6.96
C GLN A 183 -6.64 -11.34 -5.53
N SER A 184 -6.75 -10.27 -4.73
CA SER A 184 -6.87 -10.39 -3.29
C SER A 184 -8.08 -9.68 -2.68
N SER A 185 -9.00 -9.19 -3.52
CA SER A 185 -10.21 -8.52 -3.04
C SER A 185 -11.40 -8.73 -3.98
N ARG A 186 -12.58 -8.33 -3.52
CA ARG A 186 -13.85 -8.33 -4.26
C ARG A 186 -14.42 -6.92 -4.32
N PRO A 187 -15.30 -6.58 -5.28
CA PRO A 187 -16.04 -5.32 -5.25
C PRO A 187 -16.73 -5.11 -3.89
N GLY A 188 -16.62 -3.90 -3.36
CA GLY A 188 -17.12 -3.54 -2.02
C GLY A 188 -16.13 -3.77 -0.87
N ASP A 189 -15.07 -4.59 -1.04
CA ASP A 189 -14.03 -4.79 -0.03
C ASP A 189 -13.26 -3.48 0.27
N LEU A 190 -12.71 -3.37 1.48
CA LEU A 190 -11.86 -2.25 1.90
C LEU A 190 -10.39 -2.55 1.66
N VAL A 191 -9.76 -1.76 0.81
CA VAL A 191 -8.31 -1.74 0.57
C VAL A 191 -7.68 -0.61 1.37
N VAL A 192 -6.58 -0.89 2.07
CA VAL A 192 -5.88 0.07 2.93
C VAL A 192 -4.43 0.25 2.51
N ASP A 193 -3.96 1.50 2.56
CA ASP A 193 -2.56 1.86 2.36
C ASP A 193 -2.13 2.94 3.38
N PRO A 194 -1.35 2.57 4.41
CA PRO A 194 -0.86 3.51 5.42
C PRO A 194 0.25 4.45 4.95
N PHE A 195 0.82 4.24 3.74
CA PHE A 195 1.86 5.07 3.12
C PHE A 195 1.49 5.39 1.67
N MET A 196 0.28 5.92 1.47
CA MET A 196 -0.37 5.98 0.16
C MET A 196 0.31 6.86 -0.89
N GLY A 197 1.16 7.81 -0.49
CA GLY A 197 1.76 8.76 -1.42
C GLY A 197 0.71 9.44 -2.30
N SER A 198 0.84 9.22 -3.61
CA SER A 198 -0.14 9.69 -4.62
C SER A 198 -1.37 8.78 -4.77
N ALA A 199 -1.55 7.77 -3.91
CA ALA A 199 -2.66 6.80 -3.90
C ALA A 199 -2.83 5.98 -5.19
N SER A 200 -1.74 5.53 -5.80
CA SER A 200 -1.83 4.65 -6.99
C SER A 200 -2.62 3.37 -6.72
N PHE A 201 -2.45 2.75 -5.54
CA PHE A 201 -3.22 1.58 -5.12
C PHE A 201 -4.68 1.94 -4.80
N GLY A 202 -4.91 3.16 -4.30
CA GLY A 202 -6.26 3.71 -4.11
C GLY A 202 -7.01 3.88 -5.43
N VAL A 203 -6.34 4.43 -6.45
CA VAL A 203 -6.91 4.55 -7.81
C VAL A 203 -7.24 3.17 -8.37
N ALA A 204 -6.34 2.19 -8.23
CA ALA A 204 -6.60 0.80 -8.64
C ALA A 204 -7.82 0.20 -7.91
N ALA A 205 -7.91 0.41 -6.59
CA ALA A 205 -9.01 -0.09 -5.78
C ALA A 205 -10.36 0.48 -6.21
N VAL A 206 -10.48 1.81 -6.30
CA VAL A 206 -11.77 2.45 -6.61
C VAL A 206 -12.22 2.17 -8.05
N ARG A 207 -11.30 2.11 -9.03
CA ARG A 207 -11.61 1.71 -10.40
C ARG A 207 -12.14 0.29 -10.49
N ALA A 208 -11.69 -0.58 -9.61
CA ALA A 208 -12.15 -1.96 -9.51
C ALA A 208 -13.40 -2.13 -8.61
N GLY A 209 -14.03 -1.05 -8.16
CA GLY A 209 -15.23 -1.09 -7.33
C GLY A 209 -14.97 -1.42 -5.85
N ARG A 210 -13.75 -1.26 -5.36
CA ARG A 210 -13.39 -1.43 -3.95
C ARG A 210 -13.40 -0.09 -3.23
N ASN A 211 -13.67 -0.12 -1.93
CA ASN A 211 -13.46 1.03 -1.07
C ASN A 211 -11.97 1.19 -0.77
N PHE A 212 -11.52 2.43 -0.54
CA PHE A 212 -10.14 2.72 -0.23
C PHE A 212 -10.00 3.59 1.01
N ALA A 213 -9.12 3.23 1.93
CA ALA A 213 -8.69 4.11 2.99
C ALA A 213 -7.16 4.27 2.92
N GLY A 214 -6.71 5.51 2.82
CA GLY A 214 -5.30 5.84 2.68
C GLY A 214 -4.83 6.86 3.70
N ASN A 215 -3.58 6.72 4.11
CA ASN A 215 -2.92 7.65 5.00
C ASN A 215 -1.54 8.03 4.46
N ASP A 216 -1.10 9.22 4.77
CA ASP A 216 0.28 9.67 4.54
C ASP A 216 0.63 10.77 5.54
N LEU A 217 1.88 10.81 5.97
CA LEU A 217 2.36 11.86 6.87
C LEU A 217 2.43 13.23 6.15
N SER A 218 2.62 13.22 4.83
CA SER A 218 2.76 14.41 3.98
C SER A 218 1.41 14.99 3.56
N ALA A 219 1.12 16.22 3.96
CA ALA A 219 -0.05 16.97 3.48
C ALA A 219 -0.07 17.11 1.94
N ALA A 220 1.11 17.24 1.32
CA ALA A 220 1.25 17.34 -0.13
C ALA A 220 0.83 16.03 -0.82
N ALA A 221 1.23 14.87 -0.27
CA ALA A 221 0.81 13.56 -0.75
C ALA A 221 -0.71 13.40 -0.65
N VAL A 222 -1.31 13.71 0.50
CA VAL A 222 -2.77 13.66 0.71
C VAL A 222 -3.53 14.55 -0.28
N LYS A 223 -2.99 15.74 -0.59
CA LYS A 223 -3.60 16.64 -1.59
C LYS A 223 -3.59 16.03 -2.99
N VAL A 224 -2.45 15.45 -3.41
CA VAL A 224 -2.33 14.77 -4.72
C VAL A 224 -3.24 13.55 -4.78
N ALA A 225 -3.24 12.71 -3.76
CA ALA A 225 -4.10 11.53 -3.66
C ALA A 225 -5.58 11.89 -3.80
N ARG A 226 -6.02 12.95 -3.11
CA ARG A 226 -7.41 13.43 -3.18
C ARG A 226 -7.80 13.85 -4.60
N CYS A 227 -6.94 14.59 -5.30
CA CYS A 227 -7.18 15.01 -6.68
C CYS A 227 -7.37 13.78 -7.58
N ARG A 228 -6.43 12.85 -7.54
CA ARG A 228 -6.48 11.62 -8.36
C ARG A 228 -7.69 10.74 -8.10
N LEU A 229 -8.09 10.60 -6.84
CA LEU A 229 -9.27 9.79 -6.50
C LEU A 229 -10.58 10.49 -6.88
N SER A 230 -10.66 11.83 -6.75
CA SER A 230 -11.84 12.57 -7.22
C SER A 230 -12.04 12.46 -8.73
N GLU A 231 -10.96 12.40 -9.51
CA GLU A 231 -11.01 12.18 -10.97
C GLU A 231 -11.59 10.80 -11.35
N CYS A 232 -11.57 9.83 -10.43
CA CYS A 232 -12.22 8.53 -10.63
C CYS A 232 -13.75 8.57 -10.48
N GLY A 233 -14.33 9.72 -10.16
CA GLY A 233 -15.81 9.88 -10.03
C GLY A 233 -16.38 9.19 -8.79
N VAL A 234 -15.57 8.92 -7.76
CA VAL A 234 -15.97 8.30 -6.50
C VAL A 234 -16.11 9.33 -5.38
N GLU A 235 -17.00 9.05 -4.44
CA GLU A 235 -17.29 9.96 -3.34
C GLU A 235 -16.33 9.76 -2.15
N LYS A 236 -15.97 10.85 -1.50
CA LYS A 236 -15.29 10.81 -0.21
C LYS A 236 -16.30 10.33 0.85
N ARG A 237 -15.97 9.26 1.58
CA ARG A 237 -16.76 8.74 2.69
C ARG A 237 -15.84 8.46 3.87
N LEU A 238 -16.22 8.87 5.06
CA LEU A 238 -15.45 8.57 6.27
C LEU A 238 -15.51 7.07 6.57
N VAL A 239 -14.37 6.43 6.73
CA VAL A 239 -14.29 5.12 7.39
C VAL A 239 -14.48 5.38 8.88
N ALA A 240 -15.50 4.76 9.49
CA ALA A 240 -15.81 5.01 10.88
C ALA A 240 -14.61 4.68 11.78
N PRO A 241 -14.22 5.59 12.69
CA PRO A 241 -13.22 5.26 13.71
C PRO A 241 -13.78 4.20 14.65
N ALA A 242 -12.88 3.46 15.31
CA ALA A 242 -13.22 2.49 16.34
C ALA A 242 -14.18 3.12 17.35
N SER A 243 -15.33 2.51 17.56
CA SER A 243 -16.26 2.96 18.60
C SER A 243 -15.52 2.80 19.94
N ARG A 244 -15.26 3.91 20.64
CA ARG A 244 -14.78 3.83 22.02
C ARG A 244 -15.82 3.06 22.81
N SER A 245 -15.54 1.82 23.16
CA SER A 245 -16.34 1.09 24.14
C SER A 245 -16.38 1.96 25.40
N ARG A 246 -17.54 2.54 25.70
CA ARG A 246 -17.77 3.14 27.00
C ARG A 246 -17.60 2.01 28.00
N GLY A 247 -16.46 2.02 28.73
CA GLY A 247 -16.29 1.15 29.85
C GLY A 247 -17.48 1.33 30.77
N CYS A 248 -18.25 0.29 30.97
CA CYS A 248 -19.18 0.22 32.08
C CYS A 248 -18.34 0.34 33.35
N ALA A 249 -18.39 1.53 33.96
CA ALA A 249 -18.03 1.65 35.36
C ALA A 249 -19.15 0.97 36.12
N ALA A 250 -18.82 -0.11 36.79
CA ALA A 250 -19.58 -0.71 37.87
C ALA A 250 -18.70 -0.72 39.11
#